data_3a10733a4e958c091c2393d9d00cad02
#
_entry.id   3a10733a4e958c091c2393d9d00cad02
#
_cell.length_a   1.000
_cell.length_b   1.000
_cell.length_c   1.000
_cell.angle_alpha   90.00
_cell.angle_beta   90.00
_cell.angle_gamma   90.00
#
_symmetry.space_group_name_H-M   'P 1'
#
loop_
_entity.id
_entity.type
_entity.pdbx_description
1 polymer ?
#
loop_
_entity_poly.entity_id
_entity_poly.type
_entity_poly.pdbx_seq_one_letter_code
_entity_poly.pdbx_strand_id
1 'polypeptide(L)'
;EILDVLIRLGVGDKVVAASFPMNAKDRIPYYKEKIPHALIVEGELDKETALIQKPDFIIGWRMSFREGALGDVSFWKEKNIPVYIEENSGPVPAVDPFPPCTVDSEMNFIRNMGAIFDKEETAAQVIDEIESVLRELQKKAKGERPVRVLTIEFMGDKIEVFGDKLLSGDIIKRLGSFNINYEVPFISAEELRTADPDVIFLIYHGGNTDREIAKSHFEEAPLFYLRAVQMGRIYPLEYKYVCATNVKTGESIDAIYKGLYE
;
A
#
# COMPACT_ATOMS: atom_id res chain seq x y z
N GLU A 1 -2.67 -6.12 5.20
CA GLU A 1 -3.37 -4.86 5.47
C GLU A 1 -4.85 -5.12 5.81
N ILE A 2 -5.65 -5.84 4.99
CA ILE A 2 -7.05 -6.19 5.29
C ILE A 2 -7.19 -6.83 6.69
N LEU A 3 -6.35 -7.83 6.97
CA LEU A 3 -6.37 -8.54 8.25
C LEU A 3 -6.03 -7.62 9.45
N ASP A 4 -5.15 -6.63 9.24
CA ASP A 4 -4.85 -5.65 10.27
C ASP A 4 -6.09 -4.83 10.66
N VAL A 5 -6.95 -4.50 9.69
CA VAL A 5 -8.25 -3.84 9.96
C VAL A 5 -9.16 -4.74 10.79
N LEU A 6 -9.35 -6.00 10.39
CA LEU A 6 -10.22 -6.93 11.11
C LEU A 6 -9.75 -7.16 12.56
N ILE A 7 -8.43 -7.29 12.76
CA ILE A 7 -7.85 -7.41 14.10
C ILE A 7 -8.07 -6.12 14.90
N ARG A 8 -7.82 -4.95 14.30
CA ARG A 8 -7.98 -3.64 14.95
C ARG A 8 -9.43 -3.36 15.33
N LEU A 9 -10.39 -3.80 14.52
CA LEU A 9 -11.81 -3.73 14.82
C LEU A 9 -12.28 -4.76 15.87
N GLY A 10 -11.41 -5.69 16.29
CA GLY A 10 -11.74 -6.71 17.27
C GLY A 10 -12.58 -7.86 16.73
N VAL A 11 -12.49 -8.13 15.41
CA VAL A 11 -13.23 -9.21 14.73
C VAL A 11 -12.31 -10.28 14.15
N GLY A 12 -11.07 -10.35 14.64
CA GLY A 12 -10.12 -11.39 14.25
C GLY A 12 -10.61 -12.82 14.52
N ASP A 13 -11.47 -13.00 15.52
CA ASP A 13 -12.12 -14.28 15.85
C ASP A 13 -13.06 -14.81 14.75
N LYS A 14 -13.53 -13.94 13.85
CA LYS A 14 -14.36 -14.29 12.71
C LYS A 14 -13.57 -14.74 11.47
N VAL A 15 -12.26 -14.56 11.47
CA VAL A 15 -11.40 -14.94 10.33
C VAL A 15 -11.19 -16.45 10.34
N VAL A 16 -11.67 -17.16 9.32
CA VAL A 16 -11.50 -18.62 9.17
C VAL A 16 -10.28 -18.99 8.35
N ALA A 17 -9.86 -18.13 7.41
CA ALA A 17 -8.64 -18.30 6.63
C ALA A 17 -8.07 -16.94 6.20
N ALA A 18 -6.75 -16.88 6.04
CA ALA A 18 -6.06 -15.74 5.46
C ALA A 18 -4.85 -16.22 4.64
N SER A 19 -4.55 -15.54 3.52
CA SER A 19 -3.39 -15.80 2.69
C SER A 19 -2.43 -14.61 2.69
N PHE A 20 -1.16 -14.92 2.57
CA PHE A 20 -0.08 -13.94 2.56
C PHE A 20 0.81 -14.16 1.34
N PRO A 21 1.16 -13.11 0.58
CA PRO A 21 2.12 -13.25 -0.51
C PRO A 21 3.49 -13.71 0.03
N MET A 22 4.25 -14.40 -0.82
CA MET A 22 5.54 -15.01 -0.45
C MET A 22 6.53 -14.02 0.19
N ASN A 23 6.50 -12.76 -0.23
CA ASN A 23 7.34 -11.69 0.32
C ASN A 23 6.87 -11.18 1.70
N ALA A 24 5.73 -11.63 2.19
CA ALA A 24 5.18 -11.24 3.50
C ALA A 24 5.24 -12.37 4.55
N LYS A 25 5.99 -13.45 4.27
CA LYS A 25 6.09 -14.64 5.16
C LYS A 25 6.56 -14.31 6.57
N ASP A 26 7.42 -13.31 6.73
CA ASP A 26 7.95 -12.90 8.04
C ASP A 26 6.86 -12.31 8.97
N ARG A 27 5.71 -11.93 8.42
CA ARG A 27 4.55 -11.46 9.17
C ARG A 27 3.65 -12.59 9.68
N ILE A 28 3.76 -13.79 9.11
CA ILE A 28 2.91 -14.94 9.44
C ILE A 28 2.94 -15.29 10.94
N PRO A 29 4.10 -15.34 11.64
CA PRO A 29 4.14 -15.63 13.07
C PRO A 29 3.28 -14.69 13.90
N TYR A 30 3.30 -13.39 13.59
CA TYR A 30 2.46 -12.39 14.26
C TYR A 30 0.97 -12.70 14.10
N TYR A 31 0.51 -13.01 12.89
CA TYR A 31 -0.90 -13.30 12.65
C TYR A 31 -1.33 -14.66 13.25
N LYS A 32 -0.46 -15.67 13.24
CA LYS A 32 -0.74 -16.93 13.94
C LYS A 32 -0.94 -16.75 15.44
N GLU A 33 -0.29 -15.78 16.04
CA GLU A 33 -0.53 -15.40 17.44
C GLU A 33 -1.88 -14.71 17.63
N LYS A 34 -2.23 -13.78 16.71
CA LYS A 34 -3.47 -12.97 16.80
C LYS A 34 -4.73 -13.75 16.45
N ILE A 35 -4.67 -14.68 15.51
CA ILE A 35 -5.78 -15.51 15.04
C ILE A 35 -5.38 -16.99 14.96
N PRO A 36 -5.07 -17.64 16.09
CA PRO A 36 -4.50 -18.99 16.12
C PRO A 36 -5.44 -20.07 15.58
N HIS A 37 -6.74 -19.78 15.49
CA HIS A 37 -7.77 -20.69 14.99
C HIS A 37 -7.89 -20.66 13.45
N ALA A 38 -7.42 -19.60 12.80
CA ALA A 38 -7.55 -19.42 11.36
C ALA A 38 -6.49 -20.20 10.57
N LEU A 39 -6.89 -20.72 9.40
CA LEU A 39 -5.95 -21.26 8.43
C LEU A 39 -5.11 -20.12 7.85
N ILE A 40 -3.80 -20.15 8.06
CA ILE A 40 -2.86 -19.21 7.45
C ILE A 40 -2.12 -19.90 6.32
N VAL A 41 -2.29 -19.38 5.10
CA VAL A 41 -1.68 -19.89 3.86
C VAL A 41 -0.56 -18.96 3.42
N GLU A 42 0.62 -19.49 3.18
CA GLU A 42 1.69 -18.79 2.48
C GLU A 42 1.48 -18.94 0.98
N GLY A 43 1.47 -17.83 0.26
CA GLY A 43 1.07 -17.77 -1.13
C GLY A 43 -0.42 -17.47 -1.28
N GLU A 44 -1.01 -17.95 -2.35
CA GLU A 44 -2.42 -17.69 -2.65
C GLU A 44 -3.34 -18.77 -2.09
N LEU A 45 -4.51 -18.33 -1.63
CA LEU A 45 -5.58 -19.21 -1.23
C LEU A 45 -6.41 -19.57 -2.48
N ASP A 46 -6.45 -20.86 -2.81
CA ASP A 46 -7.30 -21.34 -3.90
C ASP A 46 -8.76 -21.51 -3.45
N LYS A 47 -9.67 -21.55 -4.41
CA LYS A 47 -11.11 -21.61 -4.16
C LYS A 47 -11.56 -22.90 -3.46
N GLU A 48 -10.91 -24.04 -3.73
CA GLU A 48 -11.22 -25.33 -3.12
C GLU A 48 -10.87 -25.29 -1.63
N THR A 49 -9.67 -24.84 -1.30
CA THR A 49 -9.22 -24.66 0.09
C THR A 49 -10.11 -23.65 0.83
N ALA A 50 -10.46 -22.53 0.18
CA ALA A 50 -11.37 -21.55 0.75
C ALA A 50 -12.75 -22.14 1.05
N LEU A 51 -13.33 -22.95 0.15
CA LEU A 51 -14.63 -23.61 0.35
C LEU A 51 -14.63 -24.59 1.53
N ILE A 52 -13.52 -25.31 1.75
CA ILE A 52 -13.37 -26.22 2.90
C ILE A 52 -13.52 -25.47 4.23
N GLN A 53 -13.09 -24.19 4.27
CA GLN A 53 -13.23 -23.34 5.46
C GLN A 53 -14.67 -22.84 5.68
N LYS A 54 -15.58 -23.08 4.71
CA LYS A 54 -16.99 -22.69 4.77
C LYS A 54 -17.19 -21.19 5.09
N PRO A 55 -16.56 -20.28 4.33
CA PRO A 55 -16.72 -18.84 4.58
C PRO A 55 -18.17 -18.44 4.27
N ASP A 56 -18.69 -17.51 5.03
CA ASP A 56 -19.96 -16.82 4.77
C ASP A 56 -19.74 -15.42 4.18
N PHE A 57 -18.48 -14.96 4.13
CA PHE A 57 -18.05 -13.70 3.52
C PHE A 57 -16.58 -13.76 3.09
N ILE A 58 -16.24 -13.16 1.97
CA ILE A 58 -14.85 -13.09 1.46
C ILE A 58 -14.45 -11.65 1.24
N ILE A 59 -13.28 -11.28 1.78
CA ILE A 59 -12.65 -9.99 1.54
C ILE A 59 -11.31 -10.26 0.86
N GLY A 60 -11.02 -9.54 -0.20
CA GLY A 60 -9.75 -9.72 -0.90
C GLY A 60 -9.37 -8.54 -1.79
N TRP A 61 -8.15 -8.58 -2.26
CA TRP A 61 -7.70 -7.70 -3.30
C TRP A 61 -8.24 -8.15 -4.65
N ARG A 62 -8.32 -7.25 -5.62
CA ARG A 62 -8.78 -7.58 -6.97
C ARG A 62 -8.03 -8.77 -7.58
N MET A 63 -6.71 -8.82 -7.39
CA MET A 63 -5.86 -9.92 -7.87
C MET A 63 -6.11 -11.26 -7.18
N SER A 64 -6.76 -11.28 -6.02
CA SER A 64 -7.14 -12.53 -5.35
C SER A 64 -8.28 -13.27 -6.09
N PHE A 65 -9.06 -12.56 -6.94
CA PHE A 65 -10.19 -13.11 -7.67
C PHE A 65 -9.84 -13.45 -9.12
N ARG A 66 -8.78 -14.21 -9.31
CA ARG A 66 -8.32 -14.69 -10.62
C ARG A 66 -8.24 -16.21 -10.65
N GLU A 67 -8.09 -16.77 -11.86
CA GLU A 67 -7.84 -18.20 -12.04
C GLU A 67 -6.57 -18.62 -11.30
N GLY A 68 -6.61 -19.77 -10.61
CA GLY A 68 -5.50 -20.26 -9.78
C GLY A 68 -5.46 -19.71 -8.36
N ALA A 69 -6.34 -18.74 -8.02
CA ALA A 69 -6.55 -18.25 -6.67
C ALA A 69 -8.04 -18.45 -6.27
N LEU A 70 -8.70 -17.45 -5.71
CA LEU A 70 -10.12 -17.55 -5.32
C LEU A 70 -11.09 -17.70 -6.50
N GLY A 71 -10.61 -17.55 -7.75
CA GLY A 71 -11.45 -17.62 -8.94
C GLY A 71 -12.34 -16.39 -9.12
N ASP A 72 -13.17 -16.40 -10.15
CA ASP A 72 -14.07 -15.30 -10.47
C ASP A 72 -15.11 -15.04 -9.38
N VAL A 73 -15.49 -13.78 -9.17
CA VAL A 73 -16.49 -13.36 -8.17
C VAL A 73 -17.86 -14.01 -8.42
N SER A 74 -18.21 -14.28 -9.68
CA SER A 74 -19.48 -14.96 -10.04
C SER A 74 -19.60 -16.35 -9.41
N PHE A 75 -18.50 -17.09 -9.28
CA PHE A 75 -18.46 -18.39 -8.62
C PHE A 75 -18.95 -18.31 -7.16
N TRP A 76 -18.51 -17.28 -6.42
CA TRP A 76 -18.91 -17.09 -5.03
C TRP A 76 -20.36 -16.60 -4.91
N LYS A 77 -20.78 -15.74 -5.84
CA LYS A 77 -22.17 -15.27 -5.93
C LYS A 77 -23.15 -16.41 -6.16
N GLU A 78 -22.82 -17.38 -7.04
CA GLU A 78 -23.62 -18.58 -7.26
C GLU A 78 -23.78 -19.45 -6.02
N LYS A 79 -22.83 -19.38 -5.10
CA LYS A 79 -22.85 -20.07 -3.79
C LYS A 79 -23.49 -19.25 -2.69
N ASN A 80 -24.03 -18.06 -2.98
CA ASN A 80 -24.57 -17.10 -2.03
C ASN A 80 -23.53 -16.65 -0.98
N ILE A 81 -22.25 -16.60 -1.35
CA ILE A 81 -21.18 -16.08 -0.52
C ILE A 81 -20.83 -14.67 -1.05
N PRO A 82 -21.17 -13.60 -0.30
CA PRO A 82 -20.83 -12.24 -0.70
C PRO A 82 -19.32 -12.02 -0.69
N VAL A 83 -18.88 -11.15 -1.62
CA VAL A 83 -17.47 -10.79 -1.81
C VAL A 83 -17.31 -9.28 -1.66
N TYR A 84 -16.32 -8.85 -0.93
CA TYR A 84 -15.87 -7.47 -0.88
C TYR A 84 -14.47 -7.37 -1.51
N ILE A 85 -14.34 -6.56 -2.55
CA ILE A 85 -13.04 -6.25 -3.16
C ILE A 85 -12.58 -4.91 -2.61
N GLU A 86 -11.42 -4.89 -1.99
CA GLU A 86 -10.80 -3.67 -1.50
C GLU A 86 -10.48 -2.72 -2.65
N GLU A 87 -10.97 -1.48 -2.58
CA GLU A 87 -10.86 -0.48 -3.64
C GLU A 87 -9.41 -0.09 -3.93
N ASN A 88 -8.57 -0.04 -2.88
CA ASN A 88 -7.16 0.33 -2.95
C ASN A 88 -6.22 -0.84 -3.31
N SER A 89 -6.74 -1.94 -3.78
CA SER A 89 -5.95 -3.16 -4.06
C SER A 89 -5.00 -3.05 -5.27
N GLY A 90 -4.66 -1.84 -5.68
CA GLY A 90 -3.67 -1.53 -6.70
C GLY A 90 -4.16 -1.69 -8.14
N PRO A 91 -3.33 -1.27 -9.11
CA PRO A 91 -3.65 -1.42 -10.52
C PRO A 91 -3.64 -2.89 -10.93
N VAL A 92 -4.67 -3.28 -11.67
CA VAL A 92 -4.61 -4.49 -12.48
C VAL A 92 -4.25 -4.04 -13.89
N PRO A 93 -3.10 -4.44 -14.44
CA PRO A 93 -2.62 -3.92 -15.74
C PRO A 93 -3.61 -4.05 -16.91
N ALA A 94 -4.63 -4.90 -16.77
CA ALA A 94 -5.64 -5.14 -17.82
C ALA A 94 -6.97 -4.41 -17.59
N VAL A 95 -7.13 -3.67 -16.50
CA VAL A 95 -8.40 -3.01 -16.13
C VAL A 95 -8.15 -1.53 -15.86
N ASP A 96 -8.16 -0.72 -16.92
CA ASP A 96 -8.16 0.74 -16.81
C ASP A 96 -9.60 1.24 -17.06
N PRO A 97 -10.12 2.23 -16.29
CA PRO A 97 -9.44 2.95 -15.20
C PRO A 97 -9.75 2.34 -13.82
N PHE A 98 -8.74 2.15 -12.97
CA PHE A 98 -8.98 1.90 -11.55
C PHE A 98 -9.07 3.25 -10.79
N PRO A 99 -9.91 3.32 -9.74
CA PRO A 99 -10.01 4.53 -8.94
C PRO A 99 -8.68 4.84 -8.24
N PRO A 100 -8.34 6.13 -8.03
CA PRO A 100 -7.15 6.49 -7.27
C PRO A 100 -7.22 5.97 -5.84
N CYS A 101 -6.10 5.42 -5.35
CA CYS A 101 -5.92 5.11 -3.94
C CYS A 101 -5.66 6.40 -3.17
N THR A 102 -6.48 6.72 -2.21
CA THR A 102 -6.41 7.98 -1.45
C THR A 102 -6.52 7.72 0.05
N VAL A 103 -6.14 8.68 0.87
CA VAL A 103 -6.40 8.61 2.32
C VAL A 103 -7.89 8.46 2.60
N ASP A 104 -8.76 9.10 1.81
CA ASP A 104 -10.21 8.97 1.99
C ASP A 104 -10.70 7.56 1.64
N SER A 105 -10.18 6.91 0.60
CA SER A 105 -10.54 5.53 0.26
C SER A 105 -10.05 4.52 1.31
N GLU A 106 -8.87 4.75 1.93
CA GLU A 106 -8.42 3.98 3.09
C GLU A 106 -9.41 4.07 4.27
N MET A 107 -9.81 5.29 4.61
CA MET A 107 -10.80 5.51 5.66
C MET A 107 -12.18 4.94 5.32
N ASN A 108 -12.58 4.99 4.04
CA ASN A 108 -13.82 4.37 3.58
C ASN A 108 -13.81 2.85 3.73
N PHE A 109 -12.69 2.20 3.44
CA PHE A 109 -12.55 0.77 3.68
C PHE A 109 -12.74 0.43 5.16
N ILE A 110 -12.06 1.16 6.07
CA ILE A 110 -12.21 0.98 7.53
C ILE A 110 -13.67 1.18 7.96
N ARG A 111 -14.32 2.23 7.45
CA ARG A 111 -15.75 2.52 7.75
C ARG A 111 -16.66 1.40 7.28
N ASN A 112 -16.45 0.89 6.07
CA ASN A 112 -17.25 -0.21 5.51
C ASN A 112 -17.08 -1.49 6.31
N MET A 113 -15.85 -1.82 6.73
CA MET A 113 -15.62 -2.96 7.61
C MET A 113 -16.28 -2.76 8.98
N GLY A 114 -16.23 -1.55 9.53
CA GLY A 114 -16.97 -1.18 10.75
C GLY A 114 -18.46 -1.49 10.62
N ALA A 115 -19.09 -1.06 9.54
CA ALA A 115 -20.52 -1.29 9.29
C ALA A 115 -20.86 -2.77 9.05
N ILE A 116 -20.01 -3.50 8.31
CA ILE A 116 -20.23 -4.93 8.01
C ILE A 116 -20.18 -5.80 9.29
N PHE A 117 -19.33 -5.43 10.22
CA PHE A 117 -19.06 -6.21 11.43
C PHE A 117 -19.65 -5.61 12.72
N ASP A 118 -20.54 -4.63 12.64
CA ASP A 118 -21.15 -3.92 13.79
C ASP A 118 -20.05 -3.33 14.72
N LYS A 119 -19.06 -2.64 14.14
CA LYS A 119 -17.90 -2.03 14.83
C LYS A 119 -17.71 -0.56 14.42
N GLU A 120 -18.77 0.16 14.14
CA GLU A 120 -18.73 1.54 13.64
C GLU A 120 -18.02 2.48 14.61
N GLU A 121 -18.20 2.31 15.91
CA GLU A 121 -17.54 3.14 16.93
C GLU A 121 -16.01 2.93 16.89
N THR A 122 -15.55 1.68 16.84
CA THR A 122 -14.12 1.36 16.73
C THR A 122 -13.54 1.85 15.41
N ALA A 123 -14.30 1.69 14.31
CA ALA A 123 -13.88 2.19 13.01
C ALA A 123 -13.72 3.72 13.01
N ALA A 124 -14.66 4.45 13.64
CA ALA A 124 -14.59 5.90 13.79
C ALA A 124 -13.34 6.33 14.58
N GLN A 125 -13.00 5.64 15.67
CA GLN A 125 -11.78 5.92 16.44
C GLN A 125 -10.51 5.76 15.60
N VAL A 126 -10.41 4.69 14.80
CA VAL A 126 -9.25 4.47 13.91
C VAL A 126 -9.16 5.56 12.83
N ILE A 127 -10.30 5.97 12.27
CA ILE A 127 -10.36 7.05 11.29
C ILE A 127 -9.92 8.38 11.92
N ASP A 128 -10.40 8.70 13.12
CA ASP A 128 -10.01 9.92 13.85
C ASP A 128 -8.51 9.96 14.13
N GLU A 129 -7.87 8.82 14.45
CA GLU A 129 -6.43 8.69 14.60
C GLU A 129 -5.69 9.10 13.31
N ILE A 130 -6.12 8.55 12.15
CA ILE A 130 -5.53 8.85 10.84
C ILE A 130 -5.70 10.34 10.50
N GLU A 131 -6.92 10.87 10.64
CA GLU A 131 -7.21 12.27 10.38
C GLU A 131 -6.43 13.22 11.28
N SER A 132 -6.22 12.84 12.55
CA SER A 132 -5.45 13.64 13.50
C SER A 132 -3.99 13.77 13.05
N VAL A 133 -3.36 12.67 12.64
CA VAL A 133 -2.00 12.68 12.10
C VAL A 133 -1.93 13.55 10.84
N LEU A 134 -2.87 13.37 9.91
CA LEU A 134 -2.91 14.15 8.68
C LEU A 134 -3.05 15.66 8.97
N ARG A 135 -3.99 16.05 9.82
CA ARG A 135 -4.20 17.46 10.17
C ARG A 135 -2.98 18.07 10.85
N GLU A 136 -2.33 17.34 11.77
CA GLU A 136 -1.11 17.81 12.45
C GLU A 136 0.01 18.07 11.44
N LEU A 137 0.29 17.09 10.56
CA LEU A 137 1.40 17.18 9.63
C LEU A 137 1.12 18.17 8.48
N GLN A 138 -0.12 18.32 8.04
CA GLN A 138 -0.51 19.41 7.14
C GLN A 138 -0.28 20.79 7.77
N LYS A 139 -0.55 20.94 9.06
CA LYS A 139 -0.28 22.19 9.78
C LYS A 139 1.22 22.48 9.85
N LYS A 140 2.05 21.47 10.10
CA LYS A 140 3.52 21.60 10.11
C LYS A 140 4.06 21.91 8.70
N ALA A 141 3.53 21.27 7.69
CA ALA A 141 3.90 21.50 6.27
C ALA A 141 3.50 22.89 5.76
N LYS A 142 2.56 23.57 6.44
CA LYS A 142 2.08 24.89 6.01
C LYS A 142 3.19 25.94 6.10
N GLY A 143 3.60 26.46 4.94
CA GLY A 143 4.67 27.44 4.85
C GLY A 143 6.00 26.86 4.38
N GLU A 144 6.13 25.54 4.34
CA GLU A 144 7.26 24.88 3.71
C GLU A 144 7.22 25.07 2.18
N ARG A 145 8.40 25.05 1.55
CA ARG A 145 8.50 25.12 0.10
C ARG A 145 8.05 23.77 -0.50
N PRO A 146 7.09 23.78 -1.43
CA PRO A 146 6.73 22.55 -2.15
C PRO A 146 7.94 21.95 -2.86
N VAL A 147 8.08 20.63 -2.77
CA VAL A 147 9.15 19.88 -3.41
C VAL A 147 8.62 19.00 -4.55
N ARG A 148 9.45 18.80 -5.56
CA ARG A 148 9.20 17.90 -6.69
C ARG A 148 9.66 16.51 -6.31
N VAL A 149 8.75 15.55 -6.35
CA VAL A 149 8.98 14.20 -5.84
C VAL A 149 8.91 13.18 -6.95
N LEU A 150 9.76 12.17 -6.90
CA LEU A 150 9.56 10.91 -7.60
C LEU A 150 9.55 9.76 -6.58
N THR A 151 8.53 8.92 -6.68
CA THR A 151 8.46 7.64 -5.97
C THR A 151 8.76 6.55 -6.99
N ILE A 152 9.81 5.78 -6.77
CA ILE A 152 10.35 4.83 -7.76
C ILE A 152 10.76 3.50 -7.14
N GLU A 153 10.78 2.46 -7.99
CA GLU A 153 11.34 1.14 -7.69
C GLU A 153 12.25 0.68 -8.83
N PHE A 154 13.40 0.09 -8.51
CA PHE A 154 14.27 -0.52 -9.51
C PHE A 154 13.82 -1.95 -9.82
N MET A 155 13.41 -2.18 -11.07
CA MET A 155 12.97 -3.46 -11.62
C MET A 155 13.97 -3.95 -12.66
N GLY A 156 15.13 -4.44 -12.21
CA GLY A 156 16.27 -4.74 -13.08
C GLY A 156 16.77 -3.48 -13.79
N ASP A 157 16.74 -3.47 -15.13
CA ASP A 157 17.20 -2.33 -15.95
C ASP A 157 16.12 -1.23 -16.11
N LYS A 158 14.93 -1.41 -15.55
CA LYS A 158 13.83 -0.46 -15.64
C LYS A 158 13.58 0.19 -14.29
N ILE A 159 13.06 1.40 -14.32
CA ILE A 159 12.64 2.14 -13.14
C ILE A 159 11.14 2.31 -13.21
N GLU A 160 10.42 1.62 -12.31
CA GLU A 160 8.98 1.81 -12.16
C GLU A 160 8.71 3.11 -11.42
N VAL A 161 7.69 3.86 -11.86
CA VAL A 161 7.29 5.13 -11.27
C VAL A 161 5.90 5.04 -10.67
N PHE A 162 5.75 5.54 -9.45
CA PHE A 162 4.53 5.53 -8.68
C PHE A 162 4.00 6.96 -8.56
N GLY A 163 2.95 7.25 -9.31
CA GLY A 163 2.41 8.59 -9.43
C GLY A 163 1.21 8.88 -8.54
N ASP A 164 0.45 9.88 -8.94
CA ASP A 164 -0.67 10.48 -8.23
C ASP A 164 -1.88 9.56 -7.99
N LYS A 165 -1.96 8.43 -8.69
CA LYS A 165 -3.07 7.47 -8.54
C LYS A 165 -2.90 6.55 -7.32
N LEU A 166 -1.75 6.56 -6.67
CA LEU A 166 -1.47 5.74 -5.50
C LEU A 166 -1.55 6.54 -4.21
N LEU A 167 -1.72 5.85 -3.09
CA LEU A 167 -1.86 6.45 -1.77
C LEU A 167 -0.71 7.40 -1.43
N SER A 168 0.53 7.00 -1.73
CA SER A 168 1.70 7.87 -1.53
C SER A 168 1.58 9.18 -2.30
N GLY A 169 1.04 9.14 -3.51
CA GLY A 169 0.81 10.33 -4.34
C GLY A 169 -0.24 11.26 -3.75
N ASP A 170 -1.34 10.73 -3.25
CA ASP A 170 -2.36 11.51 -2.54
C ASP A 170 -1.80 12.16 -1.27
N ILE A 171 -1.02 11.42 -0.48
CA ILE A 171 -0.38 11.92 0.74
C ILE A 171 0.59 13.07 0.41
N ILE A 172 1.45 12.92 -0.60
CA ILE A 172 2.40 13.97 -1.03
C ILE A 172 1.65 15.25 -1.38
N LYS A 173 0.54 15.15 -2.13
CA LYS A 173 -0.31 16.30 -2.47
C LYS A 173 -0.97 16.93 -1.26
N ARG A 174 -1.51 16.13 -0.35
CA ARG A 174 -2.14 16.63 0.89
C ARG A 174 -1.15 17.33 1.81
N LEU A 175 0.12 16.96 1.75
CA LEU A 175 1.20 17.62 2.48
C LEU A 175 1.81 18.83 1.74
N GLY A 176 1.25 19.24 0.60
CA GLY A 176 1.63 20.47 -0.11
C GLY A 176 2.79 20.33 -1.10
N SER A 177 3.20 19.11 -1.42
CA SER A 177 4.20 18.82 -2.45
C SER A 177 3.55 18.14 -3.66
N PHE A 178 4.30 17.77 -4.68
CA PHE A 178 3.74 17.18 -5.90
C PHE A 178 4.67 16.16 -6.55
N ASN A 179 4.06 15.12 -7.13
CA ASN A 179 4.77 14.12 -7.90
C ASN A 179 5.11 14.63 -9.30
N ILE A 180 6.24 14.20 -9.81
CA ILE A 180 6.53 14.23 -11.23
C ILE A 180 5.85 13.01 -11.84
N ASN A 181 4.79 13.22 -12.61
CA ASN A 181 3.99 12.14 -13.18
C ASN A 181 4.48 11.77 -14.58
N TYR A 182 4.38 10.50 -14.90
CA TYR A 182 4.61 9.93 -16.21
C TYR A 182 3.35 9.21 -16.70
N GLU A 183 3.14 9.23 -18.01
CA GLU A 183 2.03 8.49 -18.65
C GLU A 183 2.32 6.99 -18.76
N VAL A 184 3.60 6.61 -18.64
CA VAL A 184 4.07 5.22 -18.71
C VAL A 184 4.54 4.76 -17.34
N PRO A 185 4.39 3.46 -17.02
CA PRO A 185 4.76 2.95 -15.70
C PRO A 185 6.29 2.82 -15.50
N PHE A 186 7.06 2.82 -16.58
CA PHE A 186 8.52 2.64 -16.53
C PHE A 186 9.25 3.77 -17.23
N ILE A 187 10.33 4.23 -16.61
CA ILE A 187 11.25 5.20 -17.18
C ILE A 187 12.69 4.66 -17.22
N SER A 188 13.52 5.28 -18.03
CA SER A 188 14.94 5.03 -18.09
C SER A 188 15.72 5.88 -17.07
N ALA A 189 16.97 5.51 -16.80
CA ALA A 189 17.89 6.31 -15.99
C ALA A 189 18.11 7.73 -16.55
N GLU A 190 18.11 7.89 -17.88
CA GLU A 190 18.23 9.20 -18.53
C GLU A 190 16.99 10.08 -18.31
N GLU A 191 15.79 9.50 -18.34
CA GLU A 191 14.55 10.22 -18.04
C GLU A 191 14.51 10.62 -16.56
N LEU A 192 14.93 9.75 -15.65
CA LEU A 192 15.07 10.08 -14.23
C LEU A 192 16.06 11.22 -14.03
N ARG A 193 17.21 11.19 -14.73
CA ARG A 193 18.19 12.28 -14.69
C ARG A 193 17.62 13.59 -15.21
N THR A 194 16.83 13.54 -16.27
CA THR A 194 16.21 14.73 -16.87
C THR A 194 15.13 15.32 -15.95
N ALA A 195 14.39 14.46 -15.24
CA ALA A 195 13.38 14.88 -14.26
C ALA A 195 14.00 15.65 -13.09
N ASP A 196 15.20 15.25 -12.65
CA ASP A 196 15.97 15.82 -11.54
C ASP A 196 15.09 16.25 -10.34
N PRO A 197 14.47 15.27 -9.64
CA PRO A 197 13.55 15.56 -8.53
C PRO A 197 14.29 16.18 -7.34
N ASP A 198 13.54 16.90 -6.50
CA ASP A 198 14.06 17.43 -5.22
C ASP A 198 14.18 16.33 -4.17
N VAL A 199 13.29 15.32 -4.24
CA VAL A 199 13.20 14.17 -3.33
C VAL A 199 12.91 12.92 -4.12
N ILE A 200 13.56 11.82 -3.77
CA ILE A 200 13.25 10.48 -4.26
C ILE A 200 12.79 9.61 -3.10
N PHE A 201 11.56 9.09 -3.18
CA PHE A 201 11.16 7.94 -2.38
C PHE A 201 11.50 6.67 -3.12
N LEU A 202 12.39 5.87 -2.52
CA LEU A 202 12.86 4.64 -3.09
C LEU A 202 12.14 3.46 -2.44
N ILE A 203 11.33 2.77 -3.25
CA ILE A 203 10.53 1.65 -2.77
C ILE A 203 11.40 0.41 -2.58
N TYR A 204 11.11 -0.33 -1.49
CA TYR A 204 11.68 -1.64 -1.21
C TYR A 204 10.63 -2.54 -0.55
N HIS A 205 10.76 -3.86 -0.71
CA HIS A 205 9.75 -4.84 -0.28
C HIS A 205 10.01 -5.46 1.11
N GLY A 206 11.06 -5.10 1.78
CA GLY A 206 11.39 -5.53 3.13
C GLY A 206 12.86 -5.86 3.32
N GLY A 207 13.27 -5.93 4.59
CA GLY A 207 14.63 -6.22 4.98
C GLY A 207 15.64 -5.11 4.71
N ASN A 208 16.76 -5.14 5.45
CA ASN A 208 17.84 -4.17 5.26
C ASN A 208 18.58 -4.39 3.94
N THR A 209 18.69 -5.66 3.49
CA THR A 209 19.42 -6.02 2.28
C THR A 209 18.78 -5.43 1.03
N ASP A 210 17.46 -5.52 0.90
CA ASP A 210 16.74 -4.95 -0.26
C ASP A 210 16.90 -3.44 -0.32
N ARG A 211 16.84 -2.79 0.84
CA ARG A 211 17.05 -1.34 0.96
C ARG A 211 18.47 -0.91 0.57
N GLU A 212 19.47 -1.66 0.95
CA GLU A 212 20.88 -1.39 0.59
C GLU A 212 21.11 -1.59 -0.90
N ILE A 213 20.60 -2.70 -1.47
CA ILE A 213 20.69 -2.97 -2.92
C ILE A 213 20.00 -1.84 -3.70
N ALA A 214 18.79 -1.44 -3.29
CA ALA A 214 18.07 -0.36 -3.97
C ALA A 214 18.87 0.96 -3.96
N LYS A 215 19.54 1.30 -2.86
CA LYS A 215 20.39 2.49 -2.76
C LYS A 215 21.64 2.41 -3.64
N SER A 216 22.22 1.23 -3.83
CA SER A 216 23.45 1.06 -4.62
C SER A 216 23.29 1.49 -6.09
N HIS A 217 22.07 1.49 -6.63
CA HIS A 217 21.78 2.00 -7.97
C HIS A 217 22.14 3.48 -8.16
N PHE A 218 22.27 4.24 -7.07
CA PHE A 218 22.64 5.66 -7.11
C PHE A 218 24.14 5.92 -6.93
N GLU A 219 24.97 4.89 -6.77
CA GLU A 219 26.41 5.05 -6.55
C GLU A 219 27.18 5.34 -7.83
N GLU A 220 26.58 5.07 -9.01
CA GLU A 220 27.20 5.21 -10.31
C GLU A 220 26.47 6.21 -11.22
N ALA A 221 27.18 6.67 -12.28
CA ALA A 221 26.59 7.49 -13.33
C ALA A 221 25.52 6.69 -14.13
N PRO A 222 24.46 7.33 -14.63
CA PRO A 222 24.20 8.77 -14.56
C PRO A 222 23.51 9.24 -13.29
N LEU A 223 23.02 8.31 -12.45
CA LEU A 223 22.12 8.61 -11.32
C LEU A 223 22.85 9.28 -10.15
N PHE A 224 24.14 9.01 -9.97
CA PHE A 224 24.97 9.67 -8.96
C PHE A 224 24.88 11.21 -9.01
N TYR A 225 24.71 11.79 -10.21
CA TYR A 225 24.69 13.25 -10.41
C TYR A 225 23.33 13.90 -10.14
N LEU A 226 22.29 13.13 -9.80
CA LEU A 226 21.01 13.69 -9.41
C LEU A 226 21.15 14.60 -8.18
N ARG A 227 20.49 15.76 -8.20
CA ARG A 227 20.51 16.69 -7.08
C ARG A 227 20.02 16.05 -5.78
N ALA A 228 18.94 15.24 -5.83
CA ALA A 228 18.45 14.50 -4.67
C ALA A 228 19.50 13.56 -4.09
N VAL A 229 20.31 12.90 -4.94
CA VAL A 229 21.42 12.03 -4.52
C VAL A 229 22.51 12.83 -3.83
N GLN A 230 22.98 13.90 -4.46
CA GLN A 230 24.05 14.75 -3.94
C GLN A 230 23.69 15.43 -2.62
N MET A 231 22.41 15.71 -2.41
CA MET A 231 21.88 16.31 -1.18
C MET A 231 21.43 15.29 -0.14
N GLY A 232 21.59 13.99 -0.40
CA GLY A 232 21.17 12.93 0.51
C GLY A 232 19.65 12.79 0.67
N ARG A 233 18.86 13.30 -0.30
CA ARG A 233 17.39 13.32 -0.25
C ARG A 233 16.78 12.12 -0.96
N ILE A 234 17.31 10.94 -0.66
CA ILE A 234 16.74 9.64 -1.07
C ILE A 234 16.24 8.95 0.19
N TYR A 235 14.94 8.79 0.28
CA TYR A 235 14.29 8.18 1.43
C TYR A 235 13.72 6.81 1.06
N PRO A 236 14.17 5.74 1.72
CA PRO A 236 13.58 4.43 1.50
C PRO A 236 12.15 4.42 2.05
N LEU A 237 11.22 3.95 1.21
CA LEU A 237 9.81 3.81 1.54
C LEU A 237 9.41 2.35 1.35
N GLU A 238 8.95 1.70 2.39
CA GLU A 238 8.49 0.31 2.28
C GLU A 238 7.23 0.24 1.43
N TYR A 239 7.15 -0.71 0.49
CA TYR A 239 6.05 -0.85 -0.47
C TYR A 239 4.66 -0.81 0.19
N LYS A 240 4.55 -1.35 1.41
CA LYS A 240 3.30 -1.29 2.19
C LYS A 240 2.76 0.13 2.41
N TYR A 241 3.62 1.18 2.36
CA TYR A 241 3.22 2.57 2.54
C TYR A 241 2.82 3.28 1.24
N VAL A 242 2.88 2.58 0.10
CA VAL A 242 2.64 3.17 -1.22
C VAL A 242 1.22 2.96 -1.72
N CYS A 243 0.62 1.81 -1.40
CA CYS A 243 -0.69 1.40 -1.91
C CYS A 243 -1.74 1.40 -0.78
N ALA A 244 -2.15 0.22 -0.31
CA ALA A 244 -3.19 0.05 0.69
C ALA A 244 -2.56 -0.18 2.08
N THR A 245 -2.65 0.79 2.97
CA THR A 245 -2.08 0.74 4.32
C THR A 245 -3.13 0.58 5.41
N ASN A 246 -4.35 0.98 5.12
CA ASN A 246 -5.52 0.91 6.00
C ASN A 246 -5.24 1.51 7.39
N VAL A 247 -5.23 0.70 8.45
CA VAL A 247 -4.98 1.18 9.83
C VAL A 247 -3.61 1.81 10.04
N LYS A 248 -2.66 1.60 9.11
CA LYS A 248 -1.31 2.19 9.14
C LYS A 248 -1.16 3.42 8.26
N THR A 249 -2.25 3.96 7.72
CA THR A 249 -2.22 5.18 6.90
C THR A 249 -1.55 6.34 7.61
N GLY A 250 -1.73 6.46 8.93
CA GLY A 250 -1.02 7.46 9.74
C GLY A 250 0.50 7.30 9.73
N GLU A 251 1.01 6.06 9.77
CA GLU A 251 2.45 5.77 9.64
C GLU A 251 2.99 6.16 8.25
N SER A 252 2.20 5.90 7.20
CA SER A 252 2.52 6.29 5.84
C SER A 252 2.63 7.81 5.67
N ILE A 253 1.67 8.55 6.24
CA ILE A 253 1.67 10.02 6.24
C ILE A 253 2.91 10.57 6.94
N ASP A 254 3.27 10.03 8.11
CA ASP A 254 4.44 10.44 8.88
C ASP A 254 5.76 10.15 8.13
N ALA A 255 5.89 8.94 7.56
CA ALA A 255 7.07 8.56 6.79
C ALA A 255 7.30 9.46 5.57
N ILE A 256 6.23 9.79 4.84
CA ILE A 256 6.29 10.68 3.68
C ILE A 256 6.59 12.12 4.13
N TYR A 257 5.95 12.62 5.19
CA TYR A 257 6.23 13.95 5.73
C TYR A 257 7.72 14.14 6.08
N LYS A 258 8.32 13.17 6.78
CA LYS A 258 9.75 13.20 7.12
C LYS A 258 10.63 13.28 5.88
N GLY A 259 10.36 12.49 4.86
CA GLY A 259 11.11 12.55 3.62
C GLY A 259 10.92 13.86 2.83
N LEU A 260 9.78 14.53 2.99
CA LEU A 260 9.53 15.81 2.32
C LEU A 260 10.23 16.98 3.01
N TYR A 261 10.26 17.01 4.34
CA TYR A 261 10.54 18.25 5.09
C TYR A 261 11.58 18.10 6.20
N GLU A 262 11.98 16.92 6.59
CA GLU A 262 13.03 16.62 7.57
C GLU A 262 14.27 15.97 6.92
#